data_ec3ecb2f1284c0728b95be2afd34a64f
#
_entry.id   ec3ecb2f1284c0728b95be2afd34a64f
#
_cell.length_a   1.000
_cell.length_b   1.000
_cell.length_c   1.000
_cell.angle_alpha   90.00
_cell.angle_beta   90.00
_cell.angle_gamma   90.00
#
_symmetry.space_group_name_H-M   'P 1'
#
loop_
_entity.id
_entity.type
_entity.pdbx_description
1 polymer ?
#
loop_
_entity_poly.entity_id
_entity_poly.type
_entity_poly.pdbx_seq_one_letter_code
_entity_poly.pdbx_strand_id
1 'polypeptide(L)'
;MMKKIGFVIPWYADSIPGGAEMELREVTSHLHAAGMNIEILTTCVKEFGADWSVNYYPEGEDKAASGVTIRRFKVRKRDTAAFDAVNAKLMSRTPVTPEEEDIFLREMVNSPDLCEYMQRRGDEYSLFVFIPYMFGTTYNGVKTAPERSVLIPCFHDEAYAYLSRFRELFPKAAGMIFNAQPESDLAERIYGFSQSGTKTITMGIGMDTDITADPTAFRSKFGINEPFILYAGRKDEGKNVHTLVKYYSEYIKRRDTDLRLVLIGGGNIKLPEELLRSGRIVDLGFVDKQDKYNAQGAAEFLCQPSHNESFSLVIMESWLCGRPVLVHEACAVTRNFASESNGGLYFSDYFEFEGCTDYFLNNRETAALMGINGMNYVRKNFDWDVITDKYRKFFADLCGEVE
;
A
#
# COMPACT_ATOMS: atom_id res chain seq x y z
N MET A 1 18.76 26.27 -1.26
CA MET A 1 18.32 25.32 -2.30
C MET A 1 18.47 23.92 -1.75
N MET A 2 17.38 23.16 -1.67
CA MET A 2 17.38 21.81 -1.12
C MET A 2 18.33 20.92 -1.93
N LYS A 3 19.20 20.17 -1.22
CA LYS A 3 20.10 19.19 -1.83
C LYS A 3 19.27 18.00 -2.35
N LYS A 4 19.91 16.91 -2.76
CA LYS A 4 19.22 15.69 -3.16
C LYS A 4 18.33 15.12 -2.04
N ILE A 5 17.26 14.44 -2.41
CA ILE A 5 16.50 13.57 -1.52
C ILE A 5 16.64 12.13 -2.03
N GLY A 6 17.20 11.26 -1.20
CA GLY A 6 17.40 9.85 -1.52
C GLY A 6 16.23 9.01 -1.02
N PHE A 7 15.47 8.39 -1.92
CA PHE A 7 14.44 7.43 -1.56
C PHE A 7 15.03 6.02 -1.51
N VAL A 8 14.93 5.37 -0.38
CA VAL A 8 15.55 4.07 -0.10
C VAL A 8 14.49 2.97 -0.05
N ILE A 9 14.64 1.97 -0.92
CA ILE A 9 13.77 0.80 -1.00
C ILE A 9 14.61 -0.47 -1.19
N PRO A 10 14.20 -1.65 -0.67
CA PRO A 10 14.99 -2.89 -0.79
C PRO A 10 15.27 -3.33 -2.22
N TRP A 11 14.31 -3.19 -3.13
CA TRP A 11 14.38 -3.52 -4.56
C TRP A 11 13.57 -2.53 -5.37
N TYR A 12 13.98 -2.30 -6.59
CA TYR A 12 13.29 -1.40 -7.50
C TYR A 12 13.42 -1.83 -8.96
N ALA A 13 12.31 -1.87 -9.66
CA ALA A 13 12.19 -1.79 -11.11
C ALA A 13 10.81 -1.23 -11.47
N ASP A 14 10.69 -0.60 -12.64
CA ASP A 14 9.42 0.03 -13.07
C ASP A 14 8.26 -0.97 -13.21
N SER A 15 8.57 -2.26 -13.38
CA SER A 15 7.59 -3.34 -13.58
C SER A 15 7.24 -4.13 -12.31
N ILE A 16 7.88 -3.87 -11.17
CA ILE A 16 7.62 -4.66 -9.94
C ILE A 16 6.22 -4.31 -9.41
N PRO A 17 5.32 -5.30 -9.27
CA PRO A 17 4.05 -5.10 -8.63
C PRO A 17 4.22 -5.08 -7.10
N GLY A 18 3.56 -4.17 -6.42
CA GLY A 18 3.57 -4.07 -4.96
C GLY A 18 3.10 -2.70 -4.52
N GLY A 19 2.50 -2.61 -3.32
CA GLY A 19 1.98 -1.34 -2.81
C GLY A 19 3.10 -0.33 -2.55
N ALA A 20 4.12 -0.71 -1.79
CA ALA A 20 5.24 0.15 -1.46
C ALA A 20 6.10 0.52 -2.68
N GLU A 21 6.31 -0.45 -3.60
CA GLU A 21 7.06 -0.21 -4.84
C GLU A 21 6.33 0.76 -5.77
N MET A 22 5.01 0.62 -5.87
CA MET A 22 4.16 1.53 -6.65
C MET A 22 4.14 2.91 -6.01
N GLU A 23 3.94 2.99 -4.69
CA GLU A 23 3.95 4.25 -3.96
C GLU A 23 5.28 4.99 -4.15
N LEU A 24 6.42 4.33 -3.96
CA LEU A 24 7.72 4.97 -4.17
C LEU A 24 7.90 5.43 -5.61
N ARG A 25 7.53 4.61 -6.60
CA ARG A 25 7.65 4.95 -8.02
C ARG A 25 6.85 6.20 -8.37
N GLU A 26 5.59 6.25 -7.97
CA GLU A 26 4.71 7.37 -8.27
C GLU A 26 5.15 8.64 -7.51
N VAL A 27 5.45 8.53 -6.21
CA VAL A 27 5.95 9.67 -5.42
C VAL A 27 7.23 10.23 -6.01
N THR A 28 8.23 9.39 -6.30
CA THR A 28 9.52 9.87 -6.85
C THR A 28 9.36 10.49 -8.23
N SER A 29 8.48 9.94 -9.07
CA SER A 29 8.17 10.48 -10.40
C SER A 29 7.53 11.86 -10.31
N HIS A 30 6.50 12.04 -9.49
CA HIS A 30 5.79 13.32 -9.35
C HIS A 30 6.65 14.40 -8.67
N LEU A 31 7.41 14.05 -7.64
CA LEU A 31 8.34 14.98 -7.01
C LEU A 31 9.46 15.42 -7.97
N HIS A 32 9.98 14.50 -8.79
CA HIS A 32 10.97 14.80 -9.82
C HIS A 32 10.38 15.72 -10.90
N ALA A 33 9.19 15.43 -11.39
CA ALA A 33 8.46 16.27 -12.36
C ALA A 33 8.18 17.67 -11.80
N ALA A 34 7.96 17.79 -10.48
CA ALA A 34 7.81 19.06 -9.78
C ALA A 34 9.15 19.81 -9.53
N GLY A 35 10.26 19.32 -10.10
CA GLY A 35 11.58 19.97 -10.06
C GLY A 35 12.40 19.67 -8.82
N MET A 36 12.02 18.71 -7.98
CA MET A 36 12.82 18.28 -6.84
C MET A 36 13.94 17.35 -7.29
N ASN A 37 15.11 17.46 -6.64
CA ASN A 37 16.28 16.63 -6.97
C ASN A 37 16.18 15.28 -6.25
N ILE A 38 15.55 14.30 -6.91
CA ILE A 38 15.25 12.97 -6.37
C ILE A 38 16.20 11.92 -6.90
N GLU A 39 16.65 11.01 -6.04
CA GLU A 39 17.43 9.82 -6.39
C GLU A 39 16.84 8.60 -5.67
N ILE A 40 16.73 7.45 -6.36
CA ILE A 40 16.32 6.18 -5.77
C ILE A 40 17.57 5.38 -5.41
N LEU A 41 17.69 5.01 -4.15
CA LEU A 41 18.75 4.19 -3.60
C LEU A 41 18.20 2.80 -3.30
N THR A 42 18.72 1.75 -3.94
CA THR A 42 18.16 0.41 -3.84
C THR A 42 19.24 -0.66 -3.90
N THR A 43 18.87 -1.90 -3.67
CA THR A 43 19.80 -3.01 -3.81
C THR A 43 19.78 -3.62 -5.22
N CYS A 44 20.73 -4.53 -5.49
CA CYS A 44 20.75 -5.35 -6.70
C CYS A 44 19.78 -6.54 -6.66
N VAL A 45 18.93 -6.66 -5.63
CA VAL A 45 17.89 -7.70 -5.54
C VAL A 45 16.78 -7.39 -6.51
N LYS A 46 16.16 -8.44 -7.07
CA LYS A 46 15.14 -8.30 -8.11
C LYS A 46 13.77 -7.88 -7.55
N GLU A 47 13.29 -8.59 -6.52
CA GLU A 47 11.94 -8.44 -5.99
C GLU A 47 11.77 -9.21 -4.67
N PHE A 48 10.63 -9.06 -4.00
CA PHE A 48 10.32 -9.72 -2.72
C PHE A 48 10.50 -11.25 -2.77
N GLY A 49 10.00 -11.91 -3.82
CA GLY A 49 10.07 -13.37 -3.98
C GLY A 49 11.42 -13.91 -4.42
N ALA A 50 12.42 -13.06 -4.67
CA ALA A 50 13.75 -13.47 -5.10
C ALA A 50 14.65 -13.88 -3.92
N ASP A 51 15.77 -14.53 -4.19
CA ASP A 51 16.81 -14.76 -3.17
C ASP A 51 17.52 -13.44 -2.85
N TRP A 52 17.37 -12.96 -1.62
CA TRP A 52 17.95 -11.68 -1.17
C TRP A 52 19.47 -11.74 -0.93
N SER A 53 20.11 -12.87 -1.18
CA SER A 53 21.57 -13.03 -1.20
C SER A 53 22.17 -12.85 -2.60
N VAL A 54 21.34 -12.71 -3.63
CA VAL A 54 21.76 -12.69 -5.04
C VAL A 54 21.61 -11.29 -5.63
N ASN A 55 22.66 -10.86 -6.31
CA ASN A 55 22.66 -9.59 -7.03
C ASN A 55 22.21 -9.85 -8.48
N TYR A 56 20.92 -9.61 -8.75
CA TYR A 56 20.29 -9.83 -10.07
C TYR A 56 20.56 -8.68 -11.04
N TYR A 57 20.68 -7.46 -10.50
CA TYR A 57 21.00 -6.28 -11.28
C TYR A 57 22.48 -5.91 -11.10
N PRO A 58 23.12 -5.26 -12.09
CA PRO A 58 24.44 -4.69 -11.92
C PRO A 58 24.41 -3.56 -10.87
N GLU A 59 25.51 -3.46 -10.15
CA GLU A 59 25.77 -2.30 -9.27
C GLU A 59 26.02 -1.04 -10.10
N GLY A 60 25.66 0.12 -9.56
CA GLY A 60 25.91 1.42 -10.17
C GLY A 60 24.66 2.23 -10.47
N GLU A 61 24.78 3.14 -11.40
CA GLU A 61 23.70 4.06 -11.78
C GLU A 61 22.86 3.52 -12.93
N ASP A 62 21.55 3.78 -12.86
CA ASP A 62 20.56 3.48 -13.88
C ASP A 62 19.50 4.59 -13.88
N LYS A 63 18.51 4.52 -14.75
CA LYS A 63 17.40 5.47 -14.86
C LYS A 63 16.07 4.75 -14.81
N ALA A 64 15.15 5.26 -13.98
CA ALA A 64 13.74 4.91 -14.04
C ALA A 64 13.10 5.45 -15.34
N ALA A 65 11.96 4.90 -15.73
CA ALA A 65 11.19 5.40 -16.87
C ALA A 65 10.81 6.88 -16.73
N SER A 66 10.63 7.36 -15.51
CA SER A 66 10.40 8.78 -15.16
C SER A 66 11.63 9.69 -15.31
N GLY A 67 12.82 9.13 -15.60
CA GLY A 67 14.09 9.87 -15.63
C GLY A 67 14.79 10.02 -14.28
N VAL A 68 14.17 9.60 -13.18
CA VAL A 68 14.80 9.59 -11.85
C VAL A 68 16.03 8.68 -11.84
N THR A 69 17.13 9.14 -11.25
CA THR A 69 18.35 8.33 -11.11
C THR A 69 18.11 7.21 -10.11
N ILE A 70 18.48 5.99 -10.50
CA ILE A 70 18.50 4.81 -9.63
C ILE A 70 19.95 4.48 -9.34
N ARG A 71 20.29 4.28 -8.07
CA ARG A 71 21.60 3.78 -7.66
C ARG A 71 21.44 2.45 -6.95
N ARG A 72 22.12 1.43 -7.48
CA ARG A 72 22.03 0.04 -7.00
C ARG A 72 23.29 -0.33 -6.24
N PHE A 73 23.09 -1.01 -5.11
CA PHE A 73 24.13 -1.48 -4.21
C PHE A 73 24.04 -3.01 -4.05
N LYS A 74 25.20 -3.66 -3.96
CA LYS A 74 25.25 -5.11 -3.74
C LYS A 74 24.71 -5.49 -2.37
N VAL A 75 24.02 -6.62 -2.32
CA VAL A 75 23.66 -7.26 -1.06
C VAL A 75 24.74 -8.25 -0.64
N ARG A 76 24.86 -8.47 0.66
CA ARG A 76 25.69 -9.52 1.21
C ARG A 76 24.97 -10.87 1.21
N LYS A 77 25.73 -11.95 1.29
CA LYS A 77 25.19 -13.27 1.62
C LYS A 77 24.60 -13.25 3.03
N ARG A 78 23.43 -13.84 3.22
CA ARG A 78 22.70 -13.91 4.48
C ARG A 78 22.56 -15.34 4.99
N ASP A 79 22.34 -15.53 6.27
CA ASP A 79 21.94 -16.79 6.87
C ASP A 79 20.42 -16.93 6.79
N THR A 80 19.95 -17.55 5.72
CA THR A 80 18.51 -17.74 5.48
C THR A 80 17.86 -18.61 6.54
N ALA A 81 18.55 -19.65 7.03
CA ALA A 81 17.99 -20.55 8.05
C ALA A 81 17.79 -19.83 9.39
N ALA A 82 18.77 -19.01 9.80
CA ALA A 82 18.65 -18.21 11.01
C ALA A 82 17.53 -17.18 10.89
N PHE A 83 17.39 -16.51 9.72
CA PHE A 83 16.28 -15.60 9.45
C PHE A 83 14.93 -16.31 9.53
N ASP A 84 14.76 -17.43 8.83
CA ASP A 84 13.49 -18.15 8.72
C ASP A 84 13.02 -18.66 10.09
N ALA A 85 13.94 -19.08 10.94
CA ALA A 85 13.61 -19.53 12.31
C ALA A 85 12.97 -18.40 13.14
N VAL A 86 13.50 -17.19 13.08
CA VAL A 86 12.94 -16.03 13.80
C VAL A 86 11.67 -15.53 13.11
N ASN A 87 11.67 -15.45 11.77
CA ASN A 87 10.53 -15.00 10.99
C ASN A 87 9.28 -15.88 11.26
N ALA A 88 9.45 -17.20 11.37
CA ALA A 88 8.35 -18.11 11.70
C ALA A 88 7.72 -17.80 13.08
N LYS A 89 8.52 -17.41 14.08
CA LYS A 89 8.02 -16.95 15.37
C LYS A 89 7.21 -15.67 15.23
N LEU A 90 7.73 -14.68 14.51
CA LEU A 90 7.03 -13.40 14.28
C LEU A 90 5.71 -13.60 13.52
N MET A 91 5.70 -14.44 12.49
CA MET A 91 4.47 -14.77 11.74
C MET A 91 3.41 -15.44 12.61
N SER A 92 3.82 -16.27 13.58
CA SER A 92 2.92 -16.92 14.54
C SER A 92 2.64 -16.07 15.78
N ARG A 93 3.10 -14.81 15.83
CA ARG A 93 3.02 -13.91 16.97
C ARG A 93 3.64 -14.49 18.26
N THR A 94 4.62 -15.39 18.11
CA THR A 94 5.40 -15.90 19.22
C THR A 94 6.44 -14.86 19.64
N PRO A 95 6.59 -14.55 20.93
CA PRO A 95 7.61 -13.61 21.40
C PRO A 95 9.02 -14.00 20.96
N VAL A 96 9.82 -13.00 20.59
CA VAL A 96 11.24 -13.13 20.24
C VAL A 96 12.09 -12.39 21.26
N THR A 97 13.34 -12.86 21.46
CA THR A 97 14.30 -12.17 22.32
C THR A 97 15.00 -11.03 21.56
N PRO A 98 15.65 -10.08 22.28
CA PRO A 98 16.46 -9.04 21.63
C PRO A 98 17.55 -9.60 20.70
N GLU A 99 18.16 -10.74 21.04
CA GLU A 99 19.16 -11.41 20.23
C GLU A 99 18.54 -11.98 18.95
N GLU A 100 17.33 -12.52 19.04
CA GLU A 100 16.56 -12.97 17.86
C GLU A 100 16.14 -11.79 16.98
N GLU A 101 15.75 -10.66 17.56
CA GLU A 101 15.52 -9.43 16.79
C GLU A 101 16.77 -9.01 16.02
N ASP A 102 17.94 -9.04 16.66
CA ASP A 102 19.21 -8.72 16.01
C ASP A 102 19.55 -9.69 14.87
N ILE A 103 19.24 -10.98 15.01
CA ILE A 103 19.37 -11.98 13.93
C ILE A 103 18.42 -11.62 12.78
N PHE A 104 17.14 -11.40 13.08
CA PHE A 104 16.14 -11.05 12.07
C PHE A 104 16.55 -9.83 11.25
N LEU A 105 16.91 -8.74 11.90
CA LEU A 105 17.29 -7.48 11.25
C LEU A 105 18.63 -7.58 10.49
N ARG A 106 19.57 -8.36 11.01
CA ARG A 106 20.86 -8.59 10.35
C ARG A 106 20.70 -9.46 9.12
N GLU A 107 19.86 -10.50 9.18
CA GLU A 107 19.68 -11.46 8.09
C GLU A 107 18.53 -11.09 7.14
N MET A 108 17.83 -9.99 7.39
CA MET A 108 16.93 -9.34 6.43
C MET A 108 17.72 -8.82 5.21
N VAL A 109 17.04 -8.51 4.10
CA VAL A 109 17.68 -7.87 2.94
C VAL A 109 18.45 -6.62 3.36
N ASN A 110 19.75 -6.61 3.10
CA ASN A 110 20.65 -5.56 3.57
C ASN A 110 21.83 -5.36 2.63
N SER A 111 22.29 -4.12 2.54
CA SER A 111 23.47 -3.73 1.78
C SER A 111 24.38 -2.85 2.65
N PRO A 112 25.51 -3.37 3.13
CA PRO A 112 26.54 -2.56 3.79
C PRO A 112 27.04 -1.42 2.89
N ASP A 113 27.16 -1.66 1.57
CA ASP A 113 27.63 -0.68 0.60
C ASP A 113 26.71 0.53 0.50
N LEU A 114 25.36 0.31 0.64
CA LEU A 114 24.39 1.39 0.73
C LEU A 114 24.63 2.27 1.97
N CYS A 115 24.81 1.65 3.14
CA CYS A 115 25.09 2.39 4.38
C CYS A 115 26.41 3.15 4.31
N GLU A 116 27.45 2.54 3.77
CA GLU A 116 28.75 3.19 3.56
C GLU A 116 28.65 4.37 2.58
N TYR A 117 27.88 4.20 1.51
CA TYR A 117 27.59 5.29 0.57
C TYR A 117 26.88 6.45 1.27
N MET A 118 25.84 6.18 2.08
CA MET A 118 25.13 7.20 2.84
C MET A 118 26.07 7.96 3.82
N GLN A 119 27.02 7.27 4.46
CA GLN A 119 28.00 7.89 5.33
C GLN A 119 28.95 8.80 4.56
N ARG A 120 29.52 8.33 3.45
CA ARG A 120 30.51 9.05 2.65
C ARG A 120 29.92 10.22 1.85
N ARG A 121 28.69 10.06 1.36
CA ARG A 121 28.03 11.03 0.46
C ARG A 121 26.84 11.72 1.10
N GLY A 122 26.63 11.54 2.41
CA GLY A 122 25.49 12.09 3.13
C GLY A 122 25.37 13.62 3.00
N ASP A 123 26.48 14.33 2.84
CA ASP A 123 26.47 15.79 2.65
C ASP A 123 25.88 16.27 1.31
N GLU A 124 25.67 15.36 0.35
CA GLU A 124 24.97 15.66 -0.91
C GLU A 124 23.46 15.60 -0.77
N TYR A 125 22.97 15.01 0.32
CA TYR A 125 21.55 14.78 0.57
C TYR A 125 21.04 15.66 1.71
N SER A 126 19.84 16.22 1.52
CA SER A 126 19.09 16.83 2.61
C SER A 126 18.44 15.79 3.48
N LEU A 127 17.79 14.80 2.86
CA LEU A 127 17.04 13.74 3.53
C LEU A 127 17.21 12.39 2.83
N PHE A 128 17.02 11.32 3.60
CA PHE A 128 16.84 9.95 3.13
C PHE A 128 15.45 9.47 3.53
N VAL A 129 14.63 9.07 2.55
CA VAL A 129 13.25 8.62 2.76
C VAL A 129 13.18 7.11 2.58
N PHE A 130 12.83 6.38 3.62
CA PHE A 130 12.83 4.91 3.66
C PHE A 130 11.42 4.34 3.54
N ILE A 131 11.24 3.34 2.67
CA ILE A 131 9.99 2.61 2.47
C ILE A 131 10.26 1.13 2.18
N PRO A 132 9.49 0.18 2.76
CA PRO A 132 8.73 0.27 3.99
C PRO A 132 9.60 0.00 5.25
N TYR A 133 8.99 -0.04 6.44
CA TYR A 133 9.72 -0.03 7.72
C TYR A 133 10.53 -1.29 8.03
N MET A 134 10.03 -2.48 7.67
CA MET A 134 10.47 -3.76 8.23
C MET A 134 11.80 -4.29 7.70
N PHE A 135 12.35 -3.71 6.64
CA PHE A 135 13.51 -4.26 5.94
C PHE A 135 14.84 -3.78 6.52
N GLY A 136 15.88 -4.61 6.36
CA GLY A 136 17.23 -4.31 6.82
C GLY A 136 17.83 -3.07 6.16
N THR A 137 17.45 -2.73 4.93
CA THR A 137 17.81 -1.48 4.27
C THR A 137 17.29 -0.26 5.03
N THR A 138 16.05 -0.33 5.54
CA THR A 138 15.46 0.73 6.35
C THR A 138 16.10 0.81 7.72
N TYR A 139 16.16 -0.32 8.46
CA TYR A 139 16.73 -0.33 9.80
C TYR A 139 18.18 0.18 9.83
N ASN A 140 19.04 -0.38 8.96
CA ASN A 140 20.45 0.01 8.92
C ASN A 140 20.64 1.40 8.33
N GLY A 141 19.84 1.80 7.35
CA GLY A 141 19.86 3.14 6.79
C GLY A 141 19.51 4.22 7.80
N VAL A 142 18.39 4.06 8.53
CA VAL A 142 17.98 4.98 9.60
C VAL A 142 19.05 5.03 10.71
N LYS A 143 19.62 3.89 11.09
CA LYS A 143 20.71 3.85 12.08
C LYS A 143 21.97 4.62 11.64
N THR A 144 22.18 4.70 10.32
CA THR A 144 23.35 5.38 9.72
C THR A 144 23.22 6.90 9.78
N ALA A 145 22.03 7.46 9.57
CA ALA A 145 21.79 8.91 9.56
C ALA A 145 20.39 9.26 10.11
N PRO A 146 20.12 9.00 11.40
CA PRO A 146 18.77 9.15 11.96
C PRO A 146 18.23 10.58 11.82
N GLU A 147 19.05 11.58 12.01
CA GLU A 147 18.70 13.01 11.96
C GLU A 147 18.33 13.51 10.53
N ARG A 148 18.58 12.71 9.52
CA ARG A 148 18.22 12.98 8.11
C ARG A 148 17.26 11.92 7.56
N SER A 149 16.81 10.99 8.41
CA SER A 149 15.94 9.90 8.00
C SER A 149 14.48 10.27 8.15
N VAL A 150 13.72 10.02 7.09
CA VAL A 150 12.25 10.08 7.06
C VAL A 150 11.76 8.70 6.69
N LEU A 151 10.70 8.21 7.31
CA LEU A 151 10.11 6.92 6.94
C LEU A 151 8.71 7.12 6.37
N ILE A 152 8.42 6.36 5.32
CA ILE A 152 7.06 6.00 4.87
C ILE A 152 6.88 4.55 5.29
N PRO A 153 6.41 4.28 6.50
CA PRO A 153 6.59 2.96 7.11
C PRO A 153 5.66 1.91 6.54
N CYS A 154 4.47 2.25 6.10
CA CYS A 154 3.41 1.31 5.71
C CYS A 154 3.08 0.32 6.86
N PHE A 155 2.89 0.82 8.07
CA PHE A 155 2.64 0.01 9.27
C PHE A 155 1.31 -0.73 9.21
N HIS A 156 1.36 -1.97 9.71
CA HIS A 156 0.19 -2.76 10.07
C HIS A 156 0.30 -3.19 11.53
N ASP A 157 -0.82 -3.54 12.17
CA ASP A 157 -0.82 -4.12 13.51
C ASP A 157 -0.38 -5.59 13.45
N GLU A 158 0.93 -5.78 13.31
CA GLU A 158 1.60 -7.06 13.14
C GLU A 158 2.84 -7.16 14.04
N ALA A 159 3.29 -8.39 14.31
CA ALA A 159 4.36 -8.63 15.27
C ALA A 159 5.67 -7.87 14.96
N TYR A 160 5.97 -7.67 13.69
CA TYR A 160 7.16 -6.94 13.25
C TYR A 160 7.20 -5.49 13.76
N ALA A 161 6.04 -4.79 13.80
CA ALA A 161 5.98 -3.41 14.27
C ALA A 161 6.34 -3.25 15.75
N TYR A 162 6.26 -4.33 16.53
CA TYR A 162 6.50 -4.30 17.97
C TYR A 162 7.94 -4.64 18.37
N LEU A 163 8.86 -4.86 17.44
CA LEU A 163 10.25 -5.15 17.75
C LEU A 163 10.87 -4.03 18.58
N SER A 164 11.60 -4.40 19.64
CA SER A 164 12.23 -3.46 20.56
C SER A 164 13.25 -2.58 19.86
N ARG A 165 13.97 -3.14 18.88
CA ARG A 165 14.95 -2.41 18.07
C ARG A 165 14.35 -1.27 17.26
N PHE A 166 13.12 -1.44 16.76
CA PHE A 166 12.41 -0.35 16.08
C PHE A 166 11.95 0.72 17.08
N ARG A 167 11.48 0.31 18.26
CA ARG A 167 11.10 1.25 19.34
C ARG A 167 12.28 2.13 19.82
N GLU A 168 13.49 1.57 19.81
CA GLU A 168 14.70 2.30 20.18
C GLU A 168 15.20 3.24 19.07
N LEU A 169 14.94 2.91 17.80
CA LEU A 169 15.52 3.58 16.65
C LEU A 169 14.60 4.63 16.02
N PHE A 170 13.33 4.28 15.71
CA PHE A 170 12.45 5.14 14.94
C PHE A 170 12.14 6.48 15.60
N PRO A 171 12.03 6.61 16.94
CA PRO A 171 11.88 7.91 17.58
C PRO A 171 13.10 8.84 17.46
N LYS A 172 14.19 8.40 16.83
CA LYS A 172 15.38 9.24 16.53
C LYS A 172 15.38 9.76 15.08
N ALA A 173 14.46 9.29 14.25
CA ALA A 173 14.33 9.76 12.89
C ALA A 173 13.84 11.22 12.84
N ALA A 174 14.23 11.94 11.79
CA ALA A 174 13.79 13.32 11.58
C ALA A 174 12.27 13.40 11.34
N GLY A 175 11.70 12.43 10.65
CA GLY A 175 10.27 12.46 10.36
C GLY A 175 9.63 11.12 9.99
N MET A 176 8.29 11.09 10.08
CA MET A 176 7.44 10.00 9.64
C MET A 176 6.32 10.53 8.76
N ILE A 177 6.06 9.84 7.67
CA ILE A 177 4.97 10.11 6.74
C ILE A 177 4.03 8.90 6.76
N PHE A 178 2.80 9.09 7.19
CA PHE A 178 1.80 8.03 7.28
C PHE A 178 0.81 8.14 6.13
N ASN A 179 0.36 6.99 5.62
CA ASN A 179 -0.60 6.92 4.54
C ASN A 179 -2.05 7.07 5.00
N ALA A 180 -2.32 6.85 6.28
CA ALA A 180 -3.65 6.98 6.86
C ALA A 180 -3.57 7.35 8.34
N GLN A 181 -4.62 8.01 8.86
CA GLN A 181 -4.67 8.38 10.28
C GLN A 181 -4.59 7.17 11.22
N PRO A 182 -5.28 6.02 10.98
CA PRO A 182 -5.13 4.85 11.83
C PRO A 182 -3.72 4.26 11.86
N GLU A 183 -2.93 4.42 10.80
CA GLU A 183 -1.52 4.06 10.78
C GLU A 183 -0.71 4.97 11.72
N SER A 184 -0.94 6.28 11.65
CA SER A 184 -0.35 7.28 12.55
C SER A 184 -0.70 6.99 14.01
N ASP A 185 -1.97 6.69 14.30
CA ASP A 185 -2.44 6.38 15.66
C ASP A 185 -1.80 5.09 16.20
N LEU A 186 -1.65 4.06 15.35
CA LEU A 186 -0.93 2.83 15.68
C LEU A 186 0.54 3.13 16.02
N ALA A 187 1.19 3.92 15.16
CA ALA A 187 2.59 4.28 15.33
C ALA A 187 2.81 5.11 16.60
N GLU A 188 1.94 6.07 16.91
CA GLU A 188 2.00 6.84 18.15
C GLU A 188 1.86 5.93 19.38
N ARG A 189 0.92 4.97 19.34
CA ARG A 189 0.73 4.01 20.44
C ARG A 189 1.94 3.10 20.68
N ILE A 190 2.66 2.74 19.60
CA ILE A 190 3.81 1.83 19.70
C ILE A 190 5.10 2.60 20.05
N TYR A 191 5.33 3.75 19.43
CA TYR A 191 6.62 4.44 19.42
C TYR A 191 6.64 5.77 20.21
N GLY A 192 5.49 6.41 20.48
CA GLY A 192 5.39 7.65 21.23
C GLY A 192 6.07 8.83 20.56
N PHE A 193 5.87 9.02 19.26
CA PHE A 193 6.53 10.08 18.48
C PHE A 193 6.25 11.49 19.01
N SER A 194 5.07 11.74 19.57
CA SER A 194 4.73 13.03 20.19
C SER A 194 5.69 13.45 21.31
N GLN A 195 6.43 12.50 21.89
CA GLN A 195 7.39 12.74 22.97
C GLN A 195 8.85 12.71 22.50
N SER A 196 9.11 12.41 21.22
CA SER A 196 10.46 12.14 20.71
C SER A 196 11.09 13.29 19.93
N GLY A 197 10.36 14.25 19.49
CA GLY A 197 10.82 15.31 18.58
C GLY A 197 10.83 14.91 17.10
N THR A 198 10.50 13.67 16.77
CA THR A 198 10.26 13.21 15.39
C THR A 198 9.02 13.92 14.84
N LYS A 199 9.15 14.62 13.72
CA LYS A 199 7.99 15.25 13.06
C LYS A 199 7.14 14.19 12.36
N THR A 200 5.85 14.27 12.52
CA THR A 200 4.91 13.32 11.91
C THR A 200 3.88 14.03 11.06
N ILE A 201 3.49 13.41 9.94
CA ILE A 201 2.41 13.89 9.07
C ILE A 201 1.62 12.71 8.50
N THR A 202 0.30 12.84 8.44
CA THR A 202 -0.56 11.92 7.66
C THR A 202 -0.80 12.55 6.28
N MET A 203 -0.28 11.92 5.23
CA MET A 203 -0.27 12.48 3.89
C MET A 203 -1.23 11.78 2.94
N GLY A 204 -1.27 10.46 2.99
CA GLY A 204 -1.88 9.59 1.97
C GLY A 204 -0.97 9.37 0.77
N ILE A 205 -1.48 8.63 -0.20
CA ILE A 205 -0.81 8.37 -1.48
C ILE A 205 -1.48 9.19 -2.57
N GLY A 206 -0.70 9.80 -3.45
CA GLY A 206 -1.22 10.56 -4.57
C GLY A 206 -1.98 9.68 -5.58
N MET A 207 -3.00 10.24 -6.17
CA MET A 207 -3.87 9.59 -7.15
C MET A 207 -3.97 10.45 -8.42
N ASP A 208 -3.96 9.77 -9.58
CA ASP A 208 -4.43 10.37 -10.82
C ASP A 208 -5.95 10.53 -10.71
N THR A 209 -6.42 11.77 -10.60
CA THR A 209 -7.86 12.02 -10.36
C THR A 209 -8.68 12.14 -11.65
N ASP A 210 -8.04 12.14 -12.82
CA ASP A 210 -8.67 12.23 -14.15
C ASP A 210 -8.98 10.83 -14.72
N ILE A 211 -9.55 9.96 -13.88
CA ILE A 211 -9.97 8.62 -14.30
C ILE A 211 -11.30 8.72 -15.06
N THR A 212 -11.35 8.12 -16.25
CA THR A 212 -12.58 7.95 -17.02
C THR A 212 -12.93 6.47 -17.10
N ALA A 213 -14.10 6.10 -16.62
CA ALA A 213 -14.64 4.74 -16.70
C ALA A 213 -15.71 4.66 -17.80
N ASP A 214 -15.67 3.60 -18.60
CA ASP A 214 -16.74 3.26 -19.57
C ASP A 214 -17.39 1.92 -19.18
N PRO A 215 -18.52 1.96 -18.43
CA PRO A 215 -19.27 0.77 -18.05
C PRO A 215 -19.77 -0.03 -19.27
N THR A 216 -20.10 0.64 -20.38
CA THR A 216 -20.60 -0.01 -21.58
C THR A 216 -19.50 -0.82 -22.27
N ALA A 217 -18.30 -0.28 -22.36
CA ALA A 217 -17.14 -0.99 -22.89
C ALA A 217 -16.85 -2.26 -22.08
N PHE A 218 -16.90 -2.17 -20.74
CA PHE A 218 -16.72 -3.36 -19.87
C PHE A 218 -17.77 -4.43 -20.15
N ARG A 219 -19.04 -4.05 -20.13
CA ARG A 219 -20.16 -4.99 -20.37
C ARG A 219 -20.05 -5.67 -21.73
N SER A 220 -19.73 -4.92 -22.76
CA SER A 220 -19.56 -5.44 -24.13
C SER A 220 -18.37 -6.38 -24.26
N LYS A 221 -17.23 -6.04 -23.63
CA LYS A 221 -15.98 -6.81 -23.75
C LYS A 221 -16.07 -8.15 -23.01
N PHE A 222 -16.64 -8.15 -21.81
CA PHE A 222 -16.65 -9.34 -20.93
C PHE A 222 -17.99 -10.07 -20.89
N GLY A 223 -19.04 -9.57 -21.56
CA GLY A 223 -20.36 -10.20 -21.62
C GLY A 223 -21.09 -10.21 -20.27
N ILE A 224 -20.78 -9.27 -19.37
CA ILE A 224 -21.37 -9.17 -18.04
C ILE A 224 -22.40 -8.05 -18.03
N ASN A 225 -23.67 -8.37 -18.15
CA ASN A 225 -24.78 -7.40 -18.20
C ASN A 225 -25.52 -7.26 -16.88
N GLU A 226 -25.47 -8.28 -16.03
CA GLU A 226 -26.13 -8.31 -14.75
C GLU A 226 -25.44 -7.40 -13.74
N PRO A 227 -26.14 -6.96 -12.69
CA PRO A 227 -25.52 -6.23 -11.58
C PRO A 227 -24.44 -7.10 -10.92
N PHE A 228 -23.37 -6.48 -10.45
CA PHE A 228 -22.29 -7.23 -9.82
C PHE A 228 -21.57 -6.45 -8.71
N ILE A 229 -21.07 -7.22 -7.73
CA ILE A 229 -20.08 -6.79 -6.75
C ILE A 229 -18.71 -6.95 -7.41
N LEU A 230 -17.85 -5.94 -7.35
CA LEU A 230 -16.48 -6.03 -7.83
C LEU A 230 -15.52 -6.26 -6.66
N TYR A 231 -14.57 -7.18 -6.83
CA TYR A 231 -13.34 -7.25 -6.09
C TYR A 231 -12.16 -6.99 -7.04
N ALA A 232 -11.24 -6.12 -6.64
CA ALA A 232 -10.02 -5.85 -7.42
C ALA A 232 -8.79 -5.90 -6.51
N GLY A 233 -7.87 -6.83 -6.78
CA GLY A 233 -6.66 -7.03 -5.98
C GLY A 233 -6.10 -8.44 -6.07
N ARG A 234 -5.03 -8.72 -5.30
CA ARG A 234 -4.51 -10.08 -5.18
C ARG A 234 -5.53 -10.98 -4.50
N LYS A 235 -5.72 -12.18 -5.05
CA LYS A 235 -6.62 -13.20 -4.49
C LYS A 235 -5.80 -14.13 -3.61
N ASP A 236 -5.58 -13.73 -2.36
CA ASP A 236 -4.86 -14.51 -1.36
C ASP A 236 -5.54 -14.41 0.02
N GLU A 237 -5.05 -15.18 0.98
CA GLU A 237 -5.58 -15.19 2.35
C GLU A 237 -5.38 -13.85 3.05
N GLY A 238 -4.27 -13.15 2.81
CA GLY A 238 -3.97 -11.83 3.39
C GLY A 238 -4.99 -10.77 3.00
N LYS A 239 -5.61 -10.91 1.81
CA LYS A 239 -6.68 -10.03 1.32
C LYS A 239 -8.09 -10.51 1.69
N ASN A 240 -8.22 -11.62 2.43
CA ASN A 240 -9.48 -12.15 2.95
C ASN A 240 -10.58 -12.42 1.89
N VAL A 241 -10.18 -12.67 0.64
CA VAL A 241 -11.11 -12.85 -0.49
C VAL A 241 -11.99 -14.08 -0.30
N HIS A 242 -11.49 -15.10 0.40
CA HIS A 242 -12.26 -16.29 0.73
C HIS A 242 -13.51 -15.99 1.57
N THR A 243 -13.44 -15.01 2.48
CA THR A 243 -14.60 -14.55 3.25
C THR A 243 -15.64 -13.88 2.35
N LEU A 244 -15.21 -13.02 1.40
CA LEU A 244 -16.11 -12.43 0.42
C LEU A 244 -16.82 -13.51 -0.41
N VAL A 245 -16.07 -14.50 -0.94
CA VAL A 245 -16.64 -15.61 -1.71
C VAL A 245 -17.64 -16.40 -0.88
N LYS A 246 -17.32 -16.69 0.39
CA LYS A 246 -18.23 -17.41 1.31
C LYS A 246 -19.50 -16.60 1.56
N TYR A 247 -19.38 -15.30 1.85
CA TYR A 247 -20.54 -14.44 2.15
C TYR A 247 -21.41 -14.22 0.90
N TYR A 248 -20.79 -13.97 -0.25
CA TYR A 248 -21.51 -13.90 -1.51
C TYR A 248 -22.26 -15.21 -1.83
N SER A 249 -21.61 -16.38 -1.64
CA SER A 249 -22.24 -17.69 -1.88
C SER A 249 -23.45 -17.93 -0.99
N GLU A 250 -23.41 -17.46 0.26
CA GLU A 250 -24.55 -17.54 1.17
C GLU A 250 -25.63 -16.54 0.79
N TYR A 251 -25.25 -15.31 0.40
CA TYR A 251 -26.17 -14.26 -0.01
C TYR A 251 -27.09 -14.72 -1.18
N ILE A 252 -26.53 -15.26 -2.25
CA ILE A 252 -27.31 -15.71 -3.42
C ILE A 252 -28.18 -16.95 -3.16
N LYS A 253 -27.92 -17.71 -2.08
CA LYS A 253 -28.83 -18.80 -1.63
C LYS A 253 -30.05 -18.25 -0.90
N ARG A 254 -29.89 -17.12 -0.20
CA ARG A 254 -30.91 -16.52 0.64
C ARG A 254 -31.74 -15.45 -0.09
N ARG A 255 -31.24 -14.94 -1.21
CA ARG A 255 -31.89 -13.88 -2.00
C ARG A 255 -32.17 -14.37 -3.42
N ASP A 256 -33.36 -14.08 -3.90
CA ASP A 256 -33.68 -14.21 -5.32
C ASP A 256 -33.09 -13.00 -6.06
N THR A 257 -31.93 -13.20 -6.69
CA THR A 257 -31.16 -12.11 -7.28
C THR A 257 -30.30 -12.56 -8.44
N ASP A 258 -30.09 -11.69 -9.42
CA ASP A 258 -29.15 -11.89 -10.53
C ASP A 258 -27.76 -11.32 -10.24
N LEU A 259 -27.53 -10.80 -9.02
CA LEU A 259 -26.25 -10.24 -8.62
C LEU A 259 -25.10 -11.23 -8.85
N ARG A 260 -24.02 -10.77 -9.47
CA ARG A 260 -22.80 -11.55 -9.70
C ARG A 260 -21.67 -11.07 -8.80
N LEU A 261 -20.63 -11.88 -8.65
CA LEU A 261 -19.35 -11.49 -8.08
C LEU A 261 -18.29 -11.54 -9.17
N VAL A 262 -17.68 -10.38 -9.46
CA VAL A 262 -16.58 -10.27 -10.43
C VAL A 262 -15.26 -10.06 -9.68
N LEU A 263 -14.26 -10.88 -9.98
CA LEU A 263 -12.93 -10.85 -9.38
C LEU A 263 -11.91 -10.42 -10.43
N ILE A 264 -11.12 -9.40 -10.11
CA ILE A 264 -10.01 -8.90 -10.94
C ILE A 264 -8.72 -8.96 -10.14
N GLY A 265 -7.64 -9.41 -10.78
CA GLY A 265 -6.30 -9.45 -10.22
C GLY A 265 -5.71 -10.84 -10.16
N GLY A 266 -4.44 -10.91 -9.78
CA GLY A 266 -3.68 -12.16 -9.68
C GLY A 266 -3.92 -12.92 -8.38
N GLY A 267 -3.22 -14.04 -8.25
CA GLY A 267 -3.36 -14.96 -7.13
C GLY A 267 -4.35 -16.09 -7.41
N ASN A 268 -4.37 -17.06 -6.51
CA ASN A 268 -5.15 -18.26 -6.69
C ASN A 268 -5.89 -18.64 -5.40
N ILE A 269 -7.20 -18.61 -5.45
CA ILE A 269 -8.06 -19.04 -4.34
C ILE A 269 -9.01 -20.13 -4.84
N LYS A 270 -9.43 -21.00 -3.95
CA LYS A 270 -10.42 -22.03 -4.28
C LYS A 270 -11.79 -21.37 -4.40
N LEU A 271 -12.34 -21.39 -5.63
CA LEU A 271 -13.68 -20.90 -5.94
C LEU A 271 -14.67 -22.08 -6.07
N PRO A 272 -15.95 -21.90 -5.67
CA PRO A 272 -16.98 -22.93 -5.86
C PRO A 272 -17.23 -23.20 -7.35
N GLU A 273 -16.97 -24.42 -7.81
CA GLU A 273 -17.09 -24.79 -9.22
C GLU A 273 -18.49 -24.56 -9.81
N GLU A 274 -19.53 -24.81 -9.03
CA GLU A 274 -20.93 -24.59 -9.46
C GLU A 274 -21.17 -23.10 -9.77
N LEU A 275 -20.64 -22.18 -8.95
CA LEU A 275 -20.80 -20.74 -9.15
C LEU A 275 -19.98 -20.22 -10.32
N LEU A 276 -18.82 -20.83 -10.59
CA LEU A 276 -18.04 -20.55 -11.81
C LEU A 276 -18.79 -21.01 -13.07
N ARG A 277 -19.29 -22.26 -13.08
CA ARG A 277 -20.01 -22.82 -14.25
C ARG A 277 -21.32 -22.08 -14.56
N SER A 278 -22.02 -21.63 -13.54
CA SER A 278 -23.25 -20.83 -13.69
C SER A 278 -23.00 -19.36 -14.02
N GLY A 279 -21.74 -18.90 -14.01
CA GLY A 279 -21.38 -17.50 -14.22
C GLY A 279 -21.78 -16.57 -13.07
N ARG A 280 -22.16 -17.11 -11.91
CA ARG A 280 -22.45 -16.32 -10.70
C ARG A 280 -21.17 -15.69 -10.13
N ILE A 281 -20.04 -16.39 -10.22
CA ILE A 281 -18.72 -15.84 -9.99
C ILE A 281 -17.97 -15.81 -11.31
N VAL A 282 -17.39 -14.65 -11.64
CA VAL A 282 -16.57 -14.46 -12.84
C VAL A 282 -15.18 -14.04 -12.38
N ASP A 283 -14.18 -14.86 -12.62
CA ASP A 283 -12.78 -14.54 -12.38
C ASP A 283 -12.09 -14.14 -13.67
N LEU A 284 -11.80 -12.85 -13.83
CA LEU A 284 -11.18 -12.30 -15.03
C LEU A 284 -9.64 -12.33 -14.98
N GLY A 285 -9.04 -12.70 -13.83
CA GLY A 285 -7.59 -12.62 -13.69
C GLY A 285 -7.06 -11.19 -13.80
N PHE A 286 -5.86 -11.02 -14.35
CA PHE A 286 -5.32 -9.71 -14.64
C PHE A 286 -6.03 -9.11 -15.87
N VAL A 287 -6.45 -7.87 -15.73
CA VAL A 287 -6.96 -7.03 -16.81
C VAL A 287 -6.09 -5.78 -16.93
N ASP A 288 -6.13 -5.08 -18.05
CA ASP A 288 -5.42 -3.81 -18.18
C ASP A 288 -6.03 -2.71 -17.27
N LYS A 289 -5.27 -1.61 -17.08
CA LYS A 289 -5.66 -0.52 -16.17
C LYS A 289 -7.02 0.10 -16.55
N GLN A 290 -7.28 0.28 -17.86
CA GLN A 290 -8.52 0.86 -18.33
C GLN A 290 -9.71 -0.09 -18.14
N ASP A 291 -9.54 -1.38 -18.39
CA ASP A 291 -10.58 -2.38 -18.14
C ASP A 291 -10.94 -2.48 -16.65
N LYS A 292 -9.94 -2.33 -15.76
CA LYS A 292 -10.18 -2.24 -14.32
C LYS A 292 -11.07 -1.04 -13.96
N TYR A 293 -10.78 0.14 -14.53
CA TYR A 293 -11.60 1.32 -14.31
C TYR A 293 -13.02 1.16 -14.88
N ASN A 294 -13.11 0.59 -16.08
CA ASN A 294 -14.40 0.29 -16.71
C ASN A 294 -15.22 -0.70 -15.86
N ALA A 295 -14.58 -1.71 -15.26
CA ALA A 295 -15.22 -2.64 -14.33
C ALA A 295 -15.71 -1.92 -13.06
N GLN A 296 -14.86 -1.07 -12.48
CA GLN A 296 -15.25 -0.26 -11.31
C GLN A 296 -16.46 0.61 -11.62
N GLY A 297 -16.47 1.34 -12.74
CA GLY A 297 -17.61 2.13 -13.16
C GLY A 297 -18.89 1.32 -13.46
N ALA A 298 -18.76 0.04 -13.87
CA ALA A 298 -19.88 -0.84 -14.17
C ALA A 298 -20.45 -1.58 -12.94
N ALA A 299 -19.69 -1.69 -11.84
CA ALA A 299 -20.09 -2.39 -10.63
C ALA A 299 -21.20 -1.67 -9.87
N GLU A 300 -21.99 -2.38 -9.07
CA GLU A 300 -22.89 -1.75 -8.09
C GLU A 300 -22.06 -1.12 -6.96
N PHE A 301 -21.04 -1.84 -6.48
CA PHE A 301 -20.05 -1.36 -5.53
C PHE A 301 -18.77 -2.21 -5.59
N LEU A 302 -17.68 -1.64 -5.06
CA LEU A 302 -16.45 -2.41 -4.79
C LEU A 302 -16.52 -3.01 -3.39
N CYS A 303 -16.23 -4.30 -3.23
CA CYS A 303 -16.03 -4.90 -1.92
C CYS A 303 -14.54 -5.16 -1.67
N GLN A 304 -13.99 -4.56 -0.60
CA GLN A 304 -12.63 -4.79 -0.13
C GLN A 304 -12.65 -5.46 1.24
N PRO A 305 -12.53 -6.80 1.30
CA PRO A 305 -12.68 -7.57 2.53
C PRO A 305 -11.40 -7.66 3.36
N SER A 306 -10.32 -7.00 2.97
CA SER A 306 -9.00 -7.04 3.62
C SER A 306 -9.09 -6.64 5.08
N HIS A 307 -8.32 -7.33 5.95
CA HIS A 307 -8.16 -6.92 7.35
C HIS A 307 -7.02 -5.91 7.55
N ASN A 308 -6.07 -5.87 6.63
CA ASN A 308 -4.89 -4.99 6.70
C ASN A 308 -4.66 -4.29 5.37
N GLU A 309 -4.66 -2.96 5.40
CA GLU A 309 -4.27 -2.08 4.32
C GLU A 309 -3.51 -0.89 4.92
N SER A 310 -2.49 -0.39 4.21
CA SER A 310 -1.85 0.87 4.58
C SER A 310 -2.55 2.08 3.95
N PHE A 311 -3.22 1.89 2.79
CA PHE A 311 -3.99 2.93 2.11
C PHE A 311 -5.19 2.35 1.34
N SER A 312 -4.98 1.38 0.46
CA SER A 312 -5.97 0.76 -0.43
C SER A 312 -6.32 1.61 -1.66
N LEU A 313 -5.42 1.64 -2.63
CA LEU A 313 -5.62 2.36 -3.90
C LEU A 313 -6.92 1.98 -4.61
N VAL A 314 -7.35 0.72 -4.51
CA VAL A 314 -8.56 0.24 -5.21
C VAL A 314 -9.85 0.87 -4.71
N ILE A 315 -9.95 1.26 -3.42
CA ILE A 315 -11.14 1.97 -2.94
C ILE A 315 -11.15 3.42 -3.43
N MET A 316 -9.97 4.05 -3.54
CA MET A 316 -9.83 5.39 -4.10
C MET A 316 -10.20 5.41 -5.60
N GLU A 317 -9.74 4.42 -6.36
CA GLU A 317 -10.09 4.22 -7.76
C GLU A 317 -11.59 3.98 -7.95
N SER A 318 -12.23 3.18 -7.08
CA SER A 318 -13.68 2.95 -7.12
C SER A 318 -14.47 4.26 -6.94
N TRP A 319 -14.06 5.08 -5.98
CA TRP A 319 -14.66 6.39 -5.77
C TRP A 319 -14.44 7.32 -6.96
N LEU A 320 -13.25 7.35 -7.55
CA LEU A 320 -12.98 8.14 -8.77
C LEU A 320 -13.83 7.69 -9.95
N CYS A 321 -14.21 6.40 -9.99
CA CYS A 321 -15.20 5.87 -10.94
C CYS A 321 -16.66 6.09 -10.50
N GLY A 322 -16.92 6.85 -9.44
CA GLY A 322 -18.26 7.20 -8.94
C GLY A 322 -19.00 6.06 -8.23
N ARG A 323 -18.29 5.03 -7.73
CA ARG A 323 -18.90 3.87 -7.08
C ARG A 323 -18.57 3.81 -5.60
N PRO A 324 -19.58 3.44 -4.75
CA PRO A 324 -19.36 3.27 -3.32
C PRO A 324 -18.54 2.03 -3.02
N VAL A 325 -18.03 1.95 -1.80
CA VAL A 325 -17.25 0.81 -1.33
C VAL A 325 -17.90 0.12 -0.14
N LEU A 326 -17.71 -1.20 -0.04
CA LEU A 326 -18.02 -2.01 1.13
C LEU A 326 -16.71 -2.60 1.66
N VAL A 327 -16.33 -2.23 2.88
CA VAL A 327 -15.03 -2.62 3.43
C VAL A 327 -15.20 -3.43 4.71
N HIS A 328 -14.17 -4.21 5.09
CA HIS A 328 -14.23 -4.97 6.33
C HIS A 328 -13.91 -4.09 7.56
N GLU A 329 -14.71 -4.17 8.61
CA GLU A 329 -14.56 -3.36 9.83
C GLU A 329 -13.20 -3.53 10.50
N ALA A 330 -12.63 -4.72 10.49
CA ALA A 330 -11.33 -5.02 11.09
C ALA A 330 -10.18 -4.24 10.45
N CYS A 331 -10.33 -3.76 9.20
CA CYS A 331 -9.35 -2.88 8.58
C CYS A 331 -9.60 -1.43 9.00
N ALA A 332 -8.91 -0.97 10.04
CA ALA A 332 -9.06 0.39 10.57
C ALA A 332 -8.86 1.46 9.49
N VAL A 333 -7.93 1.26 8.55
CA VAL A 333 -7.61 2.21 7.47
C VAL A 333 -8.77 2.37 6.49
N THR A 334 -9.26 1.29 5.91
CA THR A 334 -10.34 1.38 4.91
C THR A 334 -11.67 1.78 5.54
N ARG A 335 -11.93 1.32 6.78
CA ARG A 335 -13.09 1.76 7.57
C ARG A 335 -13.03 3.27 7.84
N ASN A 336 -11.87 3.79 8.25
CA ASN A 336 -11.69 5.22 8.48
C ASN A 336 -11.98 6.03 7.21
N PHE A 337 -11.40 5.63 6.07
CA PHE A 337 -11.65 6.30 4.80
C PHE A 337 -13.14 6.25 4.39
N ALA A 338 -13.80 5.09 4.52
CA ALA A 338 -15.22 4.97 4.20
C ALA A 338 -16.08 5.89 5.08
N SER A 339 -15.74 6.02 6.38
CA SER A 339 -16.45 6.88 7.34
C SER A 339 -16.20 8.36 7.10
N GLU A 340 -14.94 8.79 6.94
CA GLU A 340 -14.59 10.20 6.72
C GLU A 340 -15.12 10.75 5.41
N SER A 341 -15.08 9.93 4.34
CA SER A 341 -15.58 10.33 3.03
C SER A 341 -17.11 10.28 2.93
N ASN A 342 -17.81 9.56 3.82
CA ASN A 342 -19.18 9.08 3.59
C ASN A 342 -19.31 8.37 2.23
N GLY A 343 -18.26 7.68 1.80
CA GLY A 343 -18.14 7.06 0.48
C GLY A 343 -18.50 5.58 0.44
N GLY A 344 -18.91 4.98 1.55
CA GLY A 344 -19.21 3.57 1.63
C GLY A 344 -19.68 3.09 2.99
N LEU A 345 -19.82 1.78 3.10
CA LEU A 345 -20.24 1.08 4.31
C LEU A 345 -19.17 0.09 4.74
N TYR A 346 -19.30 -0.46 5.93
CA TYR A 346 -18.41 -1.52 6.43
C TYR A 346 -19.21 -2.65 7.07
N PHE A 347 -18.63 -3.83 7.15
CA PHE A 347 -19.21 -5.03 7.71
C PHE A 347 -18.18 -5.79 8.56
N SER A 348 -18.65 -6.45 9.61
CA SER A 348 -17.86 -7.34 10.48
C SER A 348 -18.21 -8.81 10.27
N ASP A 349 -19.45 -9.11 9.94
CA ASP A 349 -19.97 -10.45 9.77
C ASP A 349 -20.87 -10.61 8.53
N TYR A 350 -21.41 -11.81 8.36
CA TYR A 350 -22.29 -12.13 7.24
C TYR A 350 -23.58 -11.30 7.23
N PHE A 351 -24.20 -11.07 8.37
CA PHE A 351 -25.49 -10.39 8.42
C PHE A 351 -25.36 -8.91 8.09
N GLU A 352 -24.26 -8.31 8.53
CA GLU A 352 -23.93 -6.93 8.14
C GLU A 352 -23.56 -6.84 6.65
N PHE A 353 -22.80 -7.80 6.12
CA PHE A 353 -22.53 -7.89 4.68
C PHE A 353 -23.82 -8.00 3.87
N GLU A 354 -24.76 -8.89 4.27
CA GLU A 354 -26.08 -9.03 3.66
C GLU A 354 -26.88 -7.73 3.71
N GLY A 355 -26.94 -7.10 4.89
CA GLY A 355 -27.67 -5.85 5.09
C GLY A 355 -27.09 -4.69 4.27
N CYS A 356 -25.77 -4.54 4.23
CA CYS A 356 -25.10 -3.51 3.42
C CYS A 356 -25.32 -3.75 1.91
N THR A 357 -25.25 -5.02 1.47
CA THR A 357 -25.51 -5.38 0.08
C THR A 357 -26.95 -5.06 -0.31
N ASP A 358 -27.93 -5.48 0.48
CA ASP A 358 -29.34 -5.14 0.28
C ASP A 358 -29.56 -3.62 0.27
N TYR A 359 -28.86 -2.88 1.16
CA TYR A 359 -28.96 -1.43 1.22
C TYR A 359 -28.50 -0.77 -0.08
N PHE A 360 -27.34 -1.12 -0.61
CA PHE A 360 -26.83 -0.58 -1.88
C PHE A 360 -27.75 -0.89 -3.06
N LEU A 361 -28.25 -2.12 -3.14
CA LEU A 361 -29.10 -2.56 -4.26
C LEU A 361 -30.50 -1.89 -4.24
N ASN A 362 -31.04 -1.66 -3.05
CA ASN A 362 -32.38 -1.06 -2.88
C ASN A 362 -32.37 0.48 -2.82
N ASN A 363 -31.22 1.10 -2.55
CA ASN A 363 -31.08 2.56 -2.39
C ASN A 363 -30.05 3.13 -3.36
N ARG A 364 -30.24 2.89 -4.66
CA ARG A 364 -29.25 3.21 -5.73
C ARG A 364 -28.87 4.69 -5.78
N GLU A 365 -29.79 5.60 -5.50
CA GLU A 365 -29.51 7.04 -5.45
C GLU A 365 -28.56 7.37 -4.29
N THR A 366 -28.78 6.79 -3.11
CA THR A 366 -27.89 6.97 -1.95
C THR A 366 -26.53 6.33 -2.20
N ALA A 367 -26.50 5.15 -2.81
CA ALA A 367 -25.24 4.49 -3.19
C ALA A 367 -24.44 5.34 -4.18
N ALA A 368 -25.09 5.96 -5.17
CA ALA A 368 -24.46 6.88 -6.11
C ALA A 368 -23.91 8.14 -5.40
N LEU A 369 -24.68 8.72 -4.45
CA LEU A 369 -24.20 9.84 -3.63
C LEU A 369 -22.97 9.47 -2.80
N MET A 370 -22.92 8.27 -2.23
CA MET A 370 -21.72 7.79 -1.53
C MET A 370 -20.51 7.71 -2.47
N GLY A 371 -20.68 7.21 -3.70
CA GLY A 371 -19.61 7.22 -4.72
C GLY A 371 -19.11 8.63 -5.02
N ILE A 372 -20.02 9.60 -5.17
CA ILE A 372 -19.69 11.03 -5.39
C ILE A 372 -18.95 11.62 -4.19
N ASN A 373 -19.39 11.32 -2.97
CA ASN A 373 -18.73 11.79 -1.75
C ASN A 373 -17.30 11.28 -1.68
N GLY A 374 -17.09 9.98 -1.94
CA GLY A 374 -15.75 9.39 -2.03
C GLY A 374 -14.88 10.03 -3.11
N MET A 375 -15.44 10.27 -4.31
CA MET A 375 -14.72 10.95 -5.40
C MET A 375 -14.26 12.35 -5.00
N ASN A 376 -15.12 13.14 -4.38
CA ASN A 376 -14.79 14.48 -3.89
C ASN A 376 -13.72 14.42 -2.78
N TYR A 377 -13.81 13.42 -1.89
CA TYR A 377 -12.82 13.19 -0.85
C TYR A 377 -11.44 12.89 -1.44
N VAL A 378 -11.34 12.01 -2.45
CA VAL A 378 -10.07 11.67 -3.11
C VAL A 378 -9.49 12.90 -3.82
N ARG A 379 -10.27 13.59 -4.64
CA ARG A 379 -9.80 14.79 -5.36
C ARG A 379 -9.30 15.90 -4.44
N LYS A 380 -9.96 16.08 -3.30
CA LYS A 380 -9.56 17.11 -2.33
C LYS A 380 -8.29 16.77 -1.58
N ASN A 381 -8.05 15.49 -1.25
CA ASN A 381 -7.03 15.10 -0.28
C ASN A 381 -5.82 14.41 -0.91
N PHE A 382 -6.02 13.71 -2.05
CA PHE A 382 -5.04 12.78 -2.63
C PHE A 382 -4.70 13.05 -4.09
N ASP A 383 -5.19 14.14 -4.70
CA ASP A 383 -4.69 14.60 -6.00
C ASP A 383 -3.18 14.83 -5.93
N TRP A 384 -2.44 14.51 -7.00
CA TRP A 384 -0.99 14.61 -7.02
C TRP A 384 -0.47 16.02 -6.74
N ASP A 385 -1.19 17.05 -7.14
CA ASP A 385 -0.79 18.43 -6.83
C ASP A 385 -0.83 18.69 -5.31
N VAL A 386 -1.88 18.18 -4.63
CA VAL A 386 -2.05 18.28 -3.18
C VAL A 386 -0.94 17.50 -2.46
N ILE A 387 -0.68 16.26 -2.89
CA ILE A 387 0.33 15.39 -2.27
C ILE A 387 1.74 15.94 -2.50
N THR A 388 2.06 16.39 -3.70
CA THR A 388 3.36 17.00 -4.02
C THR A 388 3.63 18.25 -3.18
N ASP A 389 2.61 19.08 -2.96
CA ASP A 389 2.73 20.27 -2.11
C ASP A 389 2.96 19.90 -0.63
N LYS A 390 2.23 18.88 -0.12
CA LYS A 390 2.47 18.35 1.24
C LYS A 390 3.91 17.85 1.43
N TYR A 391 4.43 17.07 0.46
CA TYR A 391 5.83 16.61 0.50
C TYR A 391 6.81 17.77 0.52
N ARG A 392 6.62 18.76 -0.37
CA ARG A 392 7.49 19.94 -0.45
C ARG A 392 7.53 20.69 0.87
N LYS A 393 6.38 20.98 1.47
CA LYS A 393 6.27 21.69 2.76
C LYS A 393 6.90 20.89 3.89
N PHE A 394 6.62 19.60 3.97
CA PHE A 394 7.16 18.74 5.03
C PHE A 394 8.69 18.64 4.95
N PHE A 395 9.24 18.46 3.75
CA PHE A 395 10.69 18.40 3.57
C PHE A 395 11.37 19.74 3.85
N ALA A 396 10.78 20.85 3.43
CA ALA A 396 11.28 22.19 3.75
C ALA A 396 11.30 22.43 5.27
N ASP A 397 10.23 22.07 5.97
CA ASP A 397 10.14 22.16 7.43
C ASP A 397 11.20 21.30 8.14
N LEU A 398 11.46 20.07 7.67
CA LEU A 398 12.52 19.20 8.21
C LEU A 398 13.92 19.75 7.97
N CYS A 399 14.14 20.44 6.84
CA CYS A 399 15.43 21.04 6.49
C CYS A 399 15.65 22.42 7.10
N GLY A 400 14.67 22.99 7.83
CA GLY A 400 14.73 24.35 8.37
C GLY A 400 14.74 25.44 7.29
N GLU A 401 14.28 25.12 6.07
CA GLU A 401 14.05 26.10 5.00
C GLU A 401 12.67 26.75 5.26
N VAL A 402 12.68 28.00 5.70
CA VAL A 402 11.45 28.81 5.87
C VAL A 402 11.00 29.22 4.47
N GLU A 403 9.70 29.03 4.14
CA GLU A 403 9.07 29.62 2.96
C GLU A 403 9.08 31.14 2.98
#